data_1a85a5d4ad98989a539fc89ca741f77d
#
_entry.id   1a85a5d4ad98989a539fc89ca741f77d
#
_cell.length_a   1.000
_cell.length_b   1.000
_cell.length_c   1.000
_cell.angle_alpha   90.00
_cell.angle_beta   90.00
_cell.angle_gamma   90.00
#
_symmetry.space_group_name_H-M   'P 1'
#
loop_
_entity.id
_entity.type
_entity.pdbx_description
1 polymer ?
#
loop_
_entity_poly.entity_id
_entity_poly.type
_entity_poly.pdbx_seq_one_letter_code
_entity_poly.pdbx_strand_id
1 'polypeptide(L)'
;MKKFEELTFSDHYMFEKVLQNKDICKELLERLLKIQIERLEYPEIEKTISPYYETRGVRLDVYVKDSDKVFDIELQNFTDLLGLRTRYYQSMIDADNLIKGEHYSDLPQSFIIFICTQDPFKQDLPIYTFQNRCNENTNILLDDKTIKKFFNANSYNKEEDVEIKAFLEYICKQEPVDNFTDKISTIIDNIKQQETNKREYESMNIHDQDTFRRGKQQGAFDKAIQTAKNLLAMNLTITQIVQATNLPLETVEQLEKEITSL
;
A
#
# COMPACT_ATOMS: atom_id res chain seq x y z
N MET A 1 9.67 15.64 6.31
CA MET A 1 9.73 14.26 6.78
C MET A 1 9.65 14.29 8.29
N LYS A 2 8.89 13.39 8.93
CA LYS A 2 8.79 13.31 10.39
C LYS A 2 10.10 12.83 10.99
N LYS A 3 10.43 13.32 12.18
CA LYS A 3 11.53 12.75 12.96
C LYS A 3 11.12 11.40 13.52
N PHE A 4 12.09 10.53 13.81
CA PHE A 4 11.82 9.20 14.35
C PHE A 4 10.97 9.24 15.63
N GLU A 5 11.25 10.19 16.49
CA GLU A 5 10.57 10.39 17.77
C GLU A 5 9.09 10.83 17.60
N GLU A 6 8.76 11.42 16.44
CA GLU A 6 7.41 11.91 16.10
C GLU A 6 6.54 10.86 15.39
N LEU A 7 7.11 9.68 15.09
CA LEU A 7 6.37 8.61 14.41
C LEU A 7 5.25 8.08 15.29
N THR A 8 4.15 7.75 14.65
CA THR A 8 2.95 7.18 15.26
C THR A 8 2.58 5.88 14.56
N PHE A 9 1.58 5.16 15.04
CA PHE A 9 1.09 3.95 14.38
C PHE A 9 0.61 4.20 12.94
N SER A 10 0.21 5.43 12.60
CA SER A 10 -0.20 5.83 11.24
C SER A 10 0.96 6.17 10.29
N ASP A 11 2.19 5.95 10.70
CA ASP A 11 3.38 6.03 9.85
C ASP A 11 3.82 4.62 9.44
N HIS A 12 4.05 4.36 8.14
CA HIS A 12 4.33 3.01 7.60
C HIS A 12 5.40 2.25 8.37
N TYR A 13 6.56 2.89 8.64
CA TYR A 13 7.63 2.25 9.41
C TYR A 13 7.15 1.73 10.77
N MET A 14 6.39 2.55 11.50
CA MET A 14 5.93 2.19 12.85
C MET A 14 4.83 1.13 12.78
N PHE A 15 3.93 1.24 11.80
CA PHE A 15 2.88 0.25 11.52
C PHE A 15 3.49 -1.14 11.27
N GLU A 16 4.45 -1.23 10.37
CA GLU A 16 5.14 -2.47 10.06
C GLU A 16 5.89 -3.03 11.28
N LYS A 17 6.64 -2.19 12.00
CA LYS A 17 7.38 -2.61 13.20
C LYS A 17 6.48 -3.15 14.31
N VAL A 18 5.33 -2.54 14.54
CA VAL A 18 4.36 -3.00 15.54
C VAL A 18 3.73 -4.32 15.11
N LEU A 19 3.35 -4.46 13.82
CA LEU A 19 2.69 -5.66 13.31
C LEU A 19 3.65 -6.85 13.05
N GLN A 20 4.96 -6.66 13.15
CA GLN A 20 5.92 -7.77 13.29
C GLN A 20 5.66 -8.59 14.57
N ASN A 21 5.06 -7.96 15.59
CA ASN A 21 4.62 -8.70 16.78
C ASN A 21 3.39 -9.55 16.41
N LYS A 22 3.59 -10.86 16.39
CA LYS A 22 2.58 -11.84 15.99
C LYS A 22 1.31 -11.78 16.84
N ASP A 23 1.44 -11.53 18.13
CA ASP A 23 0.29 -11.51 19.05
C ASP A 23 -0.55 -10.23 18.80
N ILE A 24 0.09 -9.10 18.57
CA ILE A 24 -0.59 -7.86 18.20
C ILE A 24 -1.25 -7.97 16.83
N CYS A 25 -0.55 -8.56 15.86
CA CYS A 25 -1.10 -8.78 14.51
C CYS A 25 -2.34 -9.70 14.57
N LYS A 26 -2.26 -10.78 15.35
CA LYS A 26 -3.40 -11.69 15.57
C LYS A 26 -4.58 -10.96 16.23
N GLU A 27 -4.35 -10.26 17.35
CA GLU A 27 -5.40 -9.54 18.08
C GLU A 27 -6.05 -8.46 17.20
N LEU A 28 -5.26 -7.77 16.35
CA LEU A 28 -5.77 -6.83 15.38
C LEU A 28 -6.70 -7.48 14.36
N LEU A 29 -6.28 -8.58 13.74
CA LEU A 29 -7.08 -9.29 12.74
C LEU A 29 -8.38 -9.85 13.34
N GLU A 30 -8.33 -10.48 14.52
CA GLU A 30 -9.51 -10.98 15.22
C GLU A 30 -10.50 -9.84 15.55
N ARG A 31 -9.97 -8.68 15.99
CA ARG A 31 -10.74 -7.48 16.29
C ARG A 31 -11.44 -6.92 15.03
N LEU A 32 -10.70 -6.75 13.94
CA LEU A 32 -11.21 -6.12 12.71
C LEU A 32 -12.15 -7.03 11.90
N LEU A 33 -11.90 -8.33 11.91
CA LEU A 33 -12.63 -9.28 11.08
C LEU A 33 -13.74 -10.00 11.85
N LYS A 34 -13.70 -9.99 13.19
CA LYS A 34 -14.61 -10.74 14.07
C LYS A 34 -14.62 -12.24 13.76
N ILE A 35 -13.44 -12.76 13.45
CA ILE A 35 -13.18 -14.19 13.24
C ILE A 35 -12.18 -14.68 14.29
N GLN A 36 -12.21 -15.97 14.56
CA GLN A 36 -11.18 -16.60 15.37
C GLN A 36 -10.03 -17.05 14.48
N ILE A 37 -8.79 -16.74 14.89
CA ILE A 37 -7.56 -17.14 14.21
C ILE A 37 -6.86 -18.19 15.07
N GLU A 38 -6.70 -19.39 14.53
CA GLU A 38 -6.13 -20.51 15.31
C GLU A 38 -4.61 -20.43 15.36
N ARG A 39 -3.96 -20.34 14.21
CA ARG A 39 -2.50 -20.42 14.09
C ARG A 39 -1.96 -19.43 13.08
N LEU A 40 -1.83 -18.17 13.51
CA LEU A 40 -1.19 -17.18 12.66
C LEU A 40 0.29 -17.55 12.45
N GLU A 41 0.77 -17.44 11.21
CA GLU A 41 2.19 -17.50 10.90
C GLU A 41 2.88 -16.18 11.33
N TYR A 42 4.20 -16.11 11.21
CA TYR A 42 4.88 -14.85 11.45
C TYR A 42 4.58 -13.87 10.31
N PRO A 43 4.23 -12.60 10.63
CA PRO A 43 3.99 -11.58 9.62
C PRO A 43 5.22 -11.36 8.74
N GLU A 44 5.02 -11.41 7.43
CA GLU A 44 6.01 -11.02 6.43
C GLU A 44 5.81 -9.52 6.13
N ILE A 45 6.80 -8.70 6.48
CA ILE A 45 6.76 -7.26 6.25
C ILE A 45 7.36 -6.95 4.88
N GLU A 46 6.76 -5.97 4.17
CA GLU A 46 7.17 -5.57 2.82
C GLU A 46 7.29 -6.76 1.86
N LYS A 47 6.39 -7.75 2.00
CA LYS A 47 6.42 -8.91 1.12
C LYS A 47 6.30 -8.49 -0.33
N THR A 48 7.33 -8.83 -1.12
CA THR A 48 7.33 -8.57 -2.55
C THR A 48 6.88 -9.82 -3.31
N ILE A 49 5.82 -9.67 -4.12
CA ILE A 49 5.35 -10.70 -5.05
C ILE A 49 5.61 -10.21 -6.47
N SER A 50 6.45 -10.95 -7.20
CA SER A 50 6.81 -10.65 -8.59
C SER A 50 6.93 -11.95 -9.39
N PRO A 51 5.80 -12.54 -9.84
CA PRO A 51 5.79 -13.86 -10.48
C PRO A 51 6.51 -13.88 -11.83
N TYR A 52 6.61 -12.75 -12.52
CA TYR A 52 7.24 -12.64 -13.84
C TYR A 52 8.12 -11.40 -13.93
N TYR A 53 9.30 -11.55 -14.60
CA TYR A 53 10.26 -10.45 -14.75
C TYR A 53 9.70 -9.20 -15.45
N GLU A 54 8.76 -9.39 -16.37
CA GLU A 54 8.16 -8.29 -17.15
C GLU A 54 6.90 -7.69 -16.52
N THR A 55 6.40 -8.26 -15.41
CA THR A 55 5.21 -7.74 -14.73
C THR A 55 5.57 -6.79 -13.59
N ARG A 56 4.69 -5.83 -13.34
CA ARG A 56 4.81 -5.00 -12.15
C ARG A 56 4.61 -5.85 -10.90
N GLY A 57 5.65 -6.05 -10.09
CA GLY A 57 5.52 -6.65 -8.77
C GLY A 57 4.65 -5.79 -7.84
N VAL A 58 4.16 -6.41 -6.77
CA VAL A 58 3.52 -5.72 -5.65
C VAL A 58 4.37 -5.86 -4.40
N ARG A 59 4.32 -4.85 -3.55
CA ARG A 59 4.87 -4.90 -2.19
C ARG A 59 3.69 -4.72 -1.25
N LEU A 60 3.45 -5.73 -0.41
CA LEU A 60 2.41 -5.75 0.59
C LEU A 60 3.00 -5.30 1.93
N ASP A 61 2.32 -4.41 2.65
CA ASP A 61 2.85 -3.84 3.90
C ASP A 61 3.03 -4.94 4.95
N VAL A 62 1.97 -5.68 5.25
CA VAL A 62 2.00 -6.81 6.20
C VAL A 62 1.20 -7.98 5.63
N TYR A 63 1.89 -9.06 5.26
CA TYR A 63 1.29 -10.28 4.75
C TYR A 63 1.39 -11.41 5.76
N VAL A 64 0.28 -12.13 5.97
CA VAL A 64 0.20 -13.16 7.02
C VAL A 64 -0.70 -14.32 6.56
N LYS A 65 -0.34 -15.54 6.99
CA LYS A 65 -1.11 -16.76 6.73
C LYS A 65 -1.64 -17.38 8.03
N ASP A 66 -2.82 -17.98 7.93
CA ASP A 66 -3.41 -18.83 8.95
C ASP A 66 -4.14 -20.00 8.28
N SER A 67 -3.59 -21.21 8.38
CA SER A 67 -4.18 -22.45 7.85
C SER A 67 -4.67 -22.32 6.41
N ASP A 68 -5.94 -21.97 6.22
CA ASP A 68 -6.66 -21.83 4.95
C ASP A 68 -6.96 -20.36 4.57
N LYS A 69 -6.34 -19.40 5.27
CA LYS A 69 -6.56 -17.96 5.08
C LYS A 69 -5.27 -17.22 4.83
N VAL A 70 -5.37 -16.15 4.04
CA VAL A 70 -4.29 -15.18 3.85
C VAL A 70 -4.82 -13.78 4.12
N PHE A 71 -3.99 -12.96 4.74
CA PHE A 71 -4.31 -11.59 5.11
C PHE A 71 -3.24 -10.65 4.56
N ASP A 72 -3.69 -9.63 3.89
CA ASP A 72 -2.90 -8.48 3.47
C ASP A 72 -3.41 -7.25 4.21
N ILE A 73 -2.57 -6.64 5.04
CA ILE A 73 -2.94 -5.51 5.90
C ILE A 73 -2.13 -4.30 5.46
N GLU A 74 -2.81 -3.31 4.95
CA GLU A 74 -2.26 -2.09 4.35
C GLU A 74 -2.63 -0.86 5.17
N LEU A 75 -1.65 -0.01 5.45
CA LEU A 75 -1.90 1.34 5.97
C LEU A 75 -2.03 2.32 4.82
N GLN A 76 -3.14 3.05 4.76
CA GLN A 76 -3.44 3.92 3.63
C GLN A 76 -3.68 5.37 4.05
N ASN A 77 -2.72 6.22 3.74
CA ASN A 77 -2.78 7.67 4.01
C ASN A 77 -3.35 8.49 2.83
N PHE A 78 -3.44 7.88 1.63
CA PHE A 78 -3.97 8.50 0.41
C PHE A 78 -5.01 7.57 -0.22
N THR A 79 -6.00 8.13 -0.94
CA THR A 79 -7.19 7.37 -1.38
C THR A 79 -7.22 7.07 -2.88
N ASP A 80 -6.10 7.22 -3.59
CA ASP A 80 -6.08 7.09 -5.05
C ASP A 80 -6.07 5.63 -5.52
N LEU A 81 -6.97 5.31 -6.46
CA LEU A 81 -7.03 4.06 -7.22
C LEU A 81 -7.11 2.78 -6.39
N LEU A 82 -7.63 2.84 -5.16
CA LEU A 82 -7.67 1.68 -4.25
C LEU A 82 -8.39 0.46 -4.85
N GLY A 83 -9.49 0.67 -5.59
CA GLY A 83 -10.21 -0.43 -6.24
C GLY A 83 -9.37 -1.16 -7.29
N LEU A 84 -8.54 -0.44 -8.06
CA LEU A 84 -7.63 -1.06 -9.03
C LEU A 84 -6.44 -1.74 -8.35
N ARG A 85 -5.93 -1.13 -7.27
CA ARG A 85 -4.86 -1.74 -6.45
C ARG A 85 -5.33 -3.05 -5.83
N THR A 86 -6.47 -3.07 -5.16
CA THR A 86 -7.02 -4.30 -4.55
C THR A 86 -7.23 -5.41 -5.56
N ARG A 87 -7.73 -5.08 -6.77
CA ARG A 87 -7.87 -6.08 -7.83
C ARG A 87 -6.52 -6.69 -8.23
N TYR A 88 -5.50 -5.83 -8.38
CA TYR A 88 -4.17 -6.28 -8.76
C TYR A 88 -3.49 -7.06 -7.62
N TYR A 89 -3.60 -6.59 -6.38
CA TYR A 89 -3.09 -7.29 -5.20
C TYR A 89 -3.70 -8.69 -5.08
N GLN A 90 -5.04 -8.82 -5.26
CA GLN A 90 -5.71 -10.11 -5.26
C GLN A 90 -5.11 -11.07 -6.28
N SER A 91 -4.91 -10.61 -7.53
CA SER A 91 -4.35 -11.47 -8.58
C SER A 91 -2.92 -11.94 -8.28
N MET A 92 -2.13 -11.11 -7.61
CA MET A 92 -0.76 -11.44 -7.22
C MET A 92 -0.74 -12.40 -6.03
N ILE A 93 -1.62 -12.20 -5.05
CA ILE A 93 -1.79 -13.10 -3.91
C ILE A 93 -2.24 -14.48 -4.39
N ASP A 94 -3.20 -14.55 -5.31
CA ASP A 94 -3.68 -15.81 -5.87
C ASP A 94 -2.57 -16.53 -6.64
N ALA A 95 -1.78 -15.80 -7.43
CA ALA A 95 -0.65 -16.36 -8.16
C ALA A 95 0.49 -16.87 -7.23
N ASP A 96 0.68 -16.26 -6.06
CA ASP A 96 1.64 -16.68 -5.04
C ASP A 96 1.18 -17.92 -4.24
N ASN A 97 -0.14 -18.14 -4.16
CA ASN A 97 -0.74 -19.19 -3.35
C ASN A 97 -1.28 -20.39 -4.13
N LEU A 98 -1.26 -20.37 -5.47
CA LEU A 98 -1.67 -21.49 -6.31
C LEU A 98 -0.55 -21.82 -7.31
N ILE A 99 0.16 -22.89 -7.07
CA ILE A 99 1.26 -23.33 -7.95
C ILE A 99 0.76 -24.29 -9.04
N LYS A 100 1.58 -24.50 -10.08
CA LYS A 100 1.25 -25.38 -11.20
C LYS A 100 0.95 -26.80 -10.72
N GLY A 101 -0.25 -27.28 -10.99
CA GLY A 101 -0.69 -28.65 -10.69
C GLY A 101 -1.63 -28.74 -9.49
N GLU A 102 -1.80 -27.65 -8.74
CA GLU A 102 -2.80 -27.58 -7.67
C GLU A 102 -4.21 -27.33 -8.21
N HIS A 103 -5.21 -27.66 -7.41
CA HIS A 103 -6.61 -27.48 -7.76
C HIS A 103 -7.12 -26.12 -7.29
N TYR A 104 -8.08 -25.50 -7.98
CA TYR A 104 -8.64 -24.21 -7.58
C TYR A 104 -9.26 -24.20 -6.18
N SER A 105 -9.69 -25.37 -5.66
CA SER A 105 -10.16 -25.49 -4.27
C SER A 105 -9.08 -25.19 -3.23
N ASP A 106 -7.82 -25.29 -3.62
CA ASP A 106 -6.65 -25.11 -2.74
C ASP A 106 -6.33 -23.63 -2.54
N LEU A 107 -6.98 -22.73 -3.30
CA LEU A 107 -6.90 -21.28 -3.05
C LEU A 107 -7.42 -20.95 -1.65
N PRO A 108 -6.61 -20.31 -0.82
CA PRO A 108 -7.02 -19.88 0.51
C PRO A 108 -8.09 -18.79 0.44
N GLN A 109 -8.85 -18.62 1.52
CA GLN A 109 -9.65 -17.42 1.68
C GLN A 109 -8.74 -16.22 1.86
N SER A 110 -8.95 -15.16 1.07
CA SER A 110 -8.11 -13.96 1.10
C SER A 110 -8.84 -12.75 1.66
N PHE A 111 -8.15 -12.04 2.53
CA PHE A 111 -8.60 -10.79 3.11
C PHE A 111 -7.60 -9.69 2.74
N ILE A 112 -8.04 -8.70 1.97
CA ILE A 112 -7.27 -7.47 1.72
C ILE A 112 -7.88 -6.37 2.59
N ILE A 113 -7.09 -5.88 3.54
CA ILE A 113 -7.53 -4.99 4.61
C ILE A 113 -6.79 -3.68 4.49
N PHE A 114 -7.51 -2.59 4.24
CA PHE A 114 -6.95 -1.24 4.25
C PHE A 114 -7.36 -0.51 5.52
N ILE A 115 -6.40 -0.04 6.28
CA ILE A 115 -6.60 0.89 7.41
C ILE A 115 -6.36 2.30 6.85
N CYS A 116 -7.43 3.05 6.66
CA CYS A 116 -7.42 4.34 5.99
C CYS A 116 -7.49 5.48 7.01
N THR A 117 -6.52 6.39 6.94
CA THR A 117 -6.55 7.63 7.74
C THR A 117 -7.49 8.68 7.17
N GLN A 118 -7.99 8.48 5.94
CA GLN A 118 -8.99 9.31 5.26
C GLN A 118 -10.09 8.42 4.68
N ASP A 119 -11.29 8.99 4.47
CA ASP A 119 -12.40 8.24 3.87
C ASP A 119 -12.11 7.86 2.42
N PRO A 120 -11.91 6.57 2.11
CA PRO A 120 -11.52 6.10 0.79
C PRO A 120 -12.59 6.27 -0.28
N PHE A 121 -13.87 6.33 0.11
CA PHE A 121 -15.01 6.37 -0.84
C PHE A 121 -15.90 7.59 -0.65
N LYS A 122 -15.60 8.47 0.29
CA LYS A 122 -16.34 9.71 0.57
C LYS A 122 -17.84 9.48 0.86
N GLN A 123 -18.16 8.38 1.53
CA GLN A 123 -19.53 8.02 1.92
C GLN A 123 -19.71 8.05 3.44
N ASP A 124 -18.67 8.43 4.18
CA ASP A 124 -18.67 8.63 5.62
C ASP A 124 -19.16 7.39 6.42
N LEU A 125 -18.80 6.18 5.90
CA LEU A 125 -18.98 4.93 6.63
C LEU A 125 -17.69 4.56 7.36
N PRO A 126 -17.77 3.98 8.56
CA PRO A 126 -16.57 3.52 9.29
C PRO A 126 -15.93 2.29 8.65
N ILE A 127 -16.72 1.44 8.00
CA ILE A 127 -16.26 0.22 7.33
C ILE A 127 -16.92 0.08 5.97
N TYR A 128 -16.12 -0.28 4.97
CA TYR A 128 -16.59 -0.69 3.65
C TYR A 128 -16.15 -2.12 3.39
N THR A 129 -17.11 -3.02 3.16
CA THR A 129 -16.82 -4.42 2.84
C THR A 129 -17.28 -4.72 1.41
N PHE A 130 -16.36 -5.25 0.60
CA PHE A 130 -16.64 -5.64 -0.78
C PHE A 130 -16.48 -7.16 -0.95
N GLN A 131 -17.49 -7.75 -1.57
CA GLN A 131 -17.54 -9.14 -2.01
C GLN A 131 -18.24 -9.20 -3.37
N ASN A 132 -17.94 -10.18 -4.18
CA ASN A 132 -18.60 -10.36 -5.48
C ASN A 132 -20.00 -10.93 -5.30
N ARG A 133 -21.00 -10.24 -5.85
CA ARG A 133 -22.43 -10.62 -5.77
C ARG A 133 -23.07 -10.56 -7.15
N CYS A 134 -24.09 -11.39 -7.34
CA CYS A 134 -24.92 -11.36 -8.54
C CYS A 134 -25.73 -10.04 -8.59
N ASN A 135 -25.63 -9.31 -9.69
CA ASN A 135 -26.38 -8.06 -9.88
C ASN A 135 -27.89 -8.25 -9.92
N GLU A 136 -28.35 -9.36 -10.49
CA GLU A 136 -29.75 -9.72 -10.64
C GLU A 136 -30.40 -10.15 -9.31
N ASN A 137 -29.56 -10.65 -8.38
CA ASN A 137 -29.98 -10.99 -7.03
C ASN A 137 -28.79 -10.84 -6.06
N THR A 138 -28.74 -9.75 -5.35
CA THR A 138 -27.64 -9.40 -4.43
C THR A 138 -27.51 -10.32 -3.21
N ASN A 139 -28.47 -11.22 -2.96
CA ASN A 139 -28.35 -12.24 -1.92
C ASN A 139 -27.44 -13.41 -2.35
N ILE A 140 -27.14 -13.54 -3.65
CA ILE A 140 -26.25 -14.58 -4.18
C ILE A 140 -24.83 -14.08 -4.15
N LEU A 141 -23.97 -14.69 -3.32
CA LEU A 141 -22.51 -14.49 -3.33
C LEU A 141 -21.90 -15.35 -4.44
N LEU A 142 -20.85 -14.86 -5.08
CA LEU A 142 -20.05 -15.65 -6.02
C LEU A 142 -19.28 -16.77 -5.31
N ASP A 143 -19.04 -16.61 -4.01
CA ASP A 143 -18.28 -17.54 -3.14
C ASP A 143 -16.86 -17.81 -3.64
N ASP A 144 -16.21 -16.75 -4.13
CA ASP A 144 -14.85 -16.76 -4.62
C ASP A 144 -13.81 -16.63 -3.49
N LYS A 145 -14.23 -16.72 -2.24
CA LYS A 145 -13.41 -16.62 -1.02
C LYS A 145 -12.59 -15.32 -0.91
N THR A 146 -12.96 -14.25 -1.65
CA THR A 146 -12.24 -12.96 -1.60
C THR A 146 -13.03 -11.92 -0.83
N ILE A 147 -12.39 -11.28 0.15
CA ILE A 147 -13.00 -10.22 0.98
C ILE A 147 -12.06 -9.03 1.00
N LYS A 148 -12.60 -7.84 0.68
CA LYS A 148 -11.87 -6.59 0.75
C LYS A 148 -12.53 -5.68 1.77
N LYS A 149 -11.78 -5.25 2.78
CA LYS A 149 -12.28 -4.38 3.84
C LYS A 149 -11.46 -3.10 3.92
N PHE A 150 -12.15 -1.98 4.02
CA PHE A 150 -11.56 -0.67 4.23
C PHE A 150 -12.11 -0.10 5.52
N PHE A 151 -11.22 0.18 6.46
CA PHE A 151 -11.54 0.77 7.74
C PHE A 151 -11.21 2.26 7.70
N ASN A 152 -12.21 3.10 7.89
CA ASN A 152 -12.11 4.56 7.80
C ASN A 152 -11.99 5.17 9.20
N ALA A 153 -10.79 5.58 9.58
CA ALA A 153 -10.54 6.14 10.89
C ALA A 153 -11.30 7.46 11.13
N ASN A 154 -11.55 8.27 10.09
CA ASN A 154 -12.26 9.53 10.24
C ASN A 154 -13.73 9.37 10.67
N SER A 155 -14.33 8.21 10.42
CA SER A 155 -15.73 7.94 10.77
C SER A 155 -15.87 7.02 11.98
N TYR A 156 -14.84 6.90 12.82
CA TYR A 156 -14.82 6.03 14.00
C TYR A 156 -16.03 6.23 14.93
N ASN A 157 -16.53 7.45 15.02
CA ASN A 157 -17.66 7.79 15.88
C ASN A 157 -19.00 7.17 15.45
N LYS A 158 -19.07 6.67 14.21
CA LYS A 158 -20.24 5.98 13.64
C LYS A 158 -20.15 4.46 13.77
N GLU A 159 -19.02 3.94 14.23
CA GLU A 159 -18.84 2.51 14.44
C GLU A 159 -19.56 2.08 15.72
N GLU A 160 -20.33 0.99 15.62
CA GLU A 160 -21.11 0.45 16.73
C GLU A 160 -20.32 -0.59 17.53
N ASP A 161 -19.43 -1.33 16.86
CA ASP A 161 -18.55 -2.28 17.54
C ASP A 161 -17.50 -1.54 18.36
N VAL A 162 -17.54 -1.74 19.67
CA VAL A 162 -16.72 -1.00 20.64
C VAL A 162 -15.21 -1.21 20.41
N GLU A 163 -14.81 -2.42 20.02
CA GLU A 163 -13.40 -2.73 19.82
C GLU A 163 -12.87 -2.12 18.50
N ILE A 164 -13.64 -2.22 17.41
CA ILE A 164 -13.27 -1.60 16.13
C ILE A 164 -13.27 -0.08 16.28
N LYS A 165 -14.28 0.49 16.94
CA LYS A 165 -14.35 1.92 17.23
C LYS A 165 -13.14 2.41 18.00
N ALA A 166 -12.74 1.72 19.08
CA ALA A 166 -11.57 2.10 19.88
C ALA A 166 -10.29 2.09 19.03
N PHE A 167 -10.12 1.10 18.15
CA PHE A 167 -8.97 1.05 17.26
C PHE A 167 -8.98 2.19 16.22
N LEU A 168 -10.12 2.45 15.58
CA LEU A 168 -10.23 3.54 14.60
C LEU A 168 -10.06 4.92 15.26
N GLU A 169 -10.55 5.10 16.48
CA GLU A 169 -10.33 6.31 17.28
C GLU A 169 -8.84 6.49 17.58
N TYR A 170 -8.15 5.41 17.96
CA TYR A 170 -6.70 5.43 18.17
C TYR A 170 -5.94 5.83 16.90
N ILE A 171 -6.31 5.29 15.73
CA ILE A 171 -5.70 5.69 14.44
C ILE A 171 -5.90 7.21 14.17
N CYS A 172 -7.08 7.73 14.51
CA CYS A 172 -7.42 9.13 14.26
C CYS A 172 -6.73 10.09 15.25
N LYS A 173 -6.75 9.75 16.55
CA LYS A 173 -6.29 10.64 17.63
C LYS A 173 -4.87 10.37 18.11
N GLN A 174 -4.33 9.17 17.84
CA GLN A 174 -3.04 8.69 18.32
C GLN A 174 -2.94 8.62 19.86
N GLU A 175 -4.07 8.51 20.55
CA GLU A 175 -4.17 8.36 21.99
C GLU A 175 -4.81 7.01 22.32
N PRO A 176 -4.24 6.20 23.22
CA PRO A 176 -4.83 4.92 23.63
C PRO A 176 -6.26 5.09 24.17
N VAL A 177 -7.17 4.20 23.75
CA VAL A 177 -8.58 4.25 24.09
C VAL A 177 -8.99 3.02 24.92
N ASP A 178 -8.31 1.89 24.68
CA ASP A 178 -8.55 0.64 25.35
C ASP A 178 -7.24 -0.15 25.60
N ASN A 179 -7.34 -1.29 26.25
CA ASN A 179 -6.16 -2.11 26.58
C ASN A 179 -5.36 -2.55 25.34
N PHE A 180 -6.01 -2.78 24.20
CA PHE A 180 -5.31 -3.17 22.98
C PHE A 180 -4.50 -2.01 22.38
N THR A 181 -5.10 -0.86 22.30
CA THR A 181 -4.43 0.36 21.80
C THR A 181 -3.33 0.85 22.76
N ASP A 182 -3.47 0.59 24.07
CA ASP A 182 -2.42 0.83 25.06
C ASP A 182 -1.22 -0.11 24.86
N LYS A 183 -1.46 -1.40 24.56
CA LYS A 183 -0.37 -2.33 24.16
C LYS A 183 0.38 -1.82 22.92
N ILE A 184 -0.33 -1.36 21.90
CA ILE A 184 0.29 -0.79 20.68
C ILE A 184 1.15 0.42 21.05
N SER A 185 0.63 1.35 21.85
CA SER A 185 1.35 2.55 22.29
C SER A 185 2.61 2.19 23.06
N THR A 186 2.53 1.22 23.98
CA THR A 186 3.68 0.72 24.74
C THR A 186 4.76 0.13 23.82
N ILE A 187 4.36 -0.63 22.79
CA ILE A 187 5.31 -1.19 21.82
C ILE A 187 5.99 -0.08 21.03
N ILE A 188 5.24 0.95 20.61
CA ILE A 188 5.78 2.12 19.91
C ILE A 188 6.82 2.82 20.75
N ASP A 189 6.54 3.04 22.03
CA ASP A 189 7.49 3.67 22.97
C ASP A 189 8.77 2.84 23.12
N ASN A 190 8.64 1.52 23.20
CA ASN A 190 9.78 0.60 23.24
C ASN A 190 10.60 0.64 21.95
N ILE A 191 9.95 0.70 20.77
CA ILE A 191 10.61 0.83 19.47
C ILE A 191 11.40 2.14 19.43
N LYS A 192 10.82 3.26 19.90
CA LYS A 192 11.46 4.58 19.92
C LYS A 192 12.68 4.66 20.84
N GLN A 193 12.74 3.86 21.90
CA GLN A 193 13.89 3.80 22.80
C GLN A 193 15.09 3.06 22.22
N GLN A 194 14.91 2.29 21.14
CA GLN A 194 15.98 1.49 20.54
C GLN A 194 16.71 2.27 19.45
N GLU A 195 17.98 2.59 19.70
CA GLU A 195 18.84 3.28 18.76
C GLU A 195 19.00 2.54 17.41
N THR A 196 18.90 1.23 17.42
CA THR A 196 18.93 0.40 16.19
C THR A 196 17.77 0.73 15.26
N ASN A 197 16.55 0.86 15.79
CA ASN A 197 15.38 1.22 15.01
C ASN A 197 15.47 2.64 14.46
N LYS A 198 16.03 3.57 15.22
CA LYS A 198 16.27 4.93 14.77
C LYS A 198 17.22 4.96 13.56
N ARG A 199 18.35 4.26 13.65
CA ARG A 199 19.33 4.17 12.55
C ARG A 199 18.75 3.50 11.31
N GLU A 200 17.97 2.46 11.50
CA GLU A 200 17.26 1.78 10.40
C GLU A 200 16.32 2.74 9.68
N TYR A 201 15.44 3.43 10.41
CA TYR A 201 14.53 4.44 9.86
C TYR A 201 15.27 5.57 9.12
N GLU A 202 16.32 6.10 9.70
CA GLU A 202 17.14 7.16 9.08
C GLU A 202 17.82 6.66 7.79
N SER A 203 18.31 5.41 7.78
CA SER A 203 18.92 4.79 6.60
C SER A 203 17.91 4.57 5.46
N MET A 204 16.72 4.06 5.77
CA MET A 204 15.62 3.92 4.80
C MET A 204 15.23 5.27 4.18
N ASN A 205 15.14 6.30 5.02
CA ASN A 205 14.82 7.66 4.59
C ASN A 205 15.84 8.26 3.62
N ILE A 206 17.12 8.02 3.82
CA ILE A 206 18.17 8.48 2.91
C ILE A 206 18.00 7.80 1.54
N HIS A 207 17.77 6.50 1.53
CA HIS A 207 17.56 5.74 0.31
C HIS A 207 16.30 6.20 -0.46
N ASP A 208 15.20 6.41 0.25
CA ASP A 208 13.94 6.89 -0.35
C ASP A 208 14.08 8.31 -0.91
N GLN A 209 14.78 9.20 -0.22
CA GLN A 209 15.09 10.54 -0.73
C GLN A 209 15.92 10.50 -2.00
N ASP A 210 16.94 9.64 -2.06
CA ASP A 210 17.77 9.47 -3.24
C ASP A 210 16.97 8.90 -4.41
N THR A 211 16.13 7.90 -4.15
CA THR A 211 15.24 7.30 -5.13
C THR A 211 14.21 8.32 -5.64
N PHE A 212 13.59 9.08 -4.74
CA PHE A 212 12.67 10.16 -5.11
C PHE A 212 13.34 11.24 -5.93
N ARG A 213 14.55 11.67 -5.53
CA ARG A 213 15.34 12.68 -6.26
C ARG A 213 15.69 12.18 -7.67
N ARG A 214 16.13 10.91 -7.80
CA ARG A 214 16.41 10.28 -9.11
C ARG A 214 15.15 10.20 -9.96
N GLY A 215 14.03 9.72 -9.39
CA GLY A 215 12.75 9.64 -10.10
C GLY A 215 12.25 11.00 -10.58
N LYS A 216 12.38 12.05 -9.76
CA LYS A 216 12.03 13.43 -10.15
C LYS A 216 12.91 13.97 -11.27
N GLN A 217 14.23 13.70 -11.22
CA GLN A 217 15.16 14.08 -12.28
C GLN A 217 14.85 13.35 -13.58
N GLN A 218 14.61 12.02 -13.50
CA GLN A 218 14.25 11.22 -14.67
C GLN A 218 12.93 11.70 -15.29
N GLY A 219 11.89 11.91 -14.47
CA GLY A 219 10.60 12.40 -14.97
C GLY A 219 10.68 13.81 -15.60
N ALA A 220 11.52 14.70 -15.06
CA ALA A 220 11.78 16.00 -15.67
C ALA A 220 12.50 15.86 -17.03
N PHE A 221 13.48 14.95 -17.11
CA PHE A 221 14.20 14.65 -18.35
C PHE A 221 13.26 14.05 -19.40
N ASP A 222 12.45 13.05 -19.04
CA ASP A 222 11.49 12.41 -19.95
C ASP A 222 10.45 13.41 -20.47
N LYS A 223 9.99 14.32 -19.60
CA LYS A 223 9.10 15.43 -20.01
C LYS A 223 9.78 16.39 -20.99
N ALA A 224 11.05 16.71 -20.76
CA ALA A 224 11.83 17.55 -21.66
C ALA A 224 12.01 16.88 -23.03
N ILE A 225 12.31 15.58 -23.08
CA ILE A 225 12.35 14.77 -24.32
C ILE A 225 11.01 14.83 -25.07
N GLN A 226 9.89 14.58 -24.36
CA GLN A 226 8.57 14.63 -24.99
C GLN A 226 8.26 16.02 -25.53
N THR A 227 8.62 17.07 -24.77
CA THR A 227 8.48 18.47 -25.21
C THR A 227 9.32 18.75 -26.46
N ALA A 228 10.59 18.30 -26.48
CA ALA A 228 11.47 18.46 -27.64
C ALA A 228 10.91 17.78 -28.89
N LYS A 229 10.38 16.57 -28.78
CA LYS A 229 9.69 15.86 -29.88
C LYS A 229 8.51 16.67 -30.44
N ASN A 230 7.68 17.23 -29.55
CA ASN A 230 6.55 18.06 -29.96
C ASN A 230 7.02 19.34 -30.67
N LEU A 231 8.09 20.00 -30.19
CA LEU A 231 8.63 21.21 -30.76
C LEU A 231 9.32 20.95 -32.15
N LEU A 232 9.98 19.78 -32.30
CA LEU A 232 10.50 19.32 -33.58
C LEU A 232 9.36 19.14 -34.61
N ALA A 233 8.25 18.51 -34.19
CA ALA A 233 7.08 18.37 -35.05
C ALA A 233 6.43 19.70 -35.45
N MET A 234 6.66 20.78 -34.68
CA MET A 234 6.24 22.15 -35.00
C MET A 234 7.27 22.92 -35.85
N ASN A 235 8.33 22.24 -36.32
CA ASN A 235 9.42 22.80 -37.11
C ASN A 235 10.21 23.94 -36.42
N LEU A 236 10.34 23.91 -35.09
CA LEU A 236 11.26 24.81 -34.40
C LEU A 236 12.70 24.39 -34.64
N THR A 237 13.62 25.37 -34.64
CA THR A 237 15.05 25.08 -34.78
C THR A 237 15.62 24.40 -33.56
N ILE A 238 16.65 23.57 -33.77
CA ILE A 238 17.34 22.84 -32.66
C ILE A 238 17.77 23.82 -31.56
N THR A 239 18.29 24.98 -31.90
CA THR A 239 18.71 26.00 -30.94
C THR A 239 17.56 26.50 -30.06
N GLN A 240 16.37 26.72 -30.64
CA GLN A 240 15.18 27.14 -29.92
C GLN A 240 14.70 26.02 -28.99
N ILE A 241 14.79 24.77 -29.43
CA ILE A 241 14.38 23.60 -28.63
C ILE A 241 15.31 23.37 -27.44
N VAL A 242 16.62 23.48 -27.66
CA VAL A 242 17.63 23.44 -26.58
C VAL A 242 17.35 24.52 -25.53
N GLN A 243 17.06 25.77 -25.97
CA GLN A 243 16.70 26.84 -25.03
C GLN A 243 15.39 26.60 -24.29
N ALA A 244 14.40 26.04 -24.95
CA ALA A 244 13.09 25.79 -24.36
C ALA A 244 13.05 24.59 -23.36
N THR A 245 13.90 23.58 -23.62
CA THR A 245 13.85 22.30 -22.87
C THR A 245 15.01 22.11 -21.90
N ASN A 246 16.08 22.90 -22.03
CA ASN A 246 17.37 22.72 -21.36
C ASN A 246 18.01 21.33 -21.58
N LEU A 247 17.63 20.63 -22.66
CA LEU A 247 18.28 19.38 -23.06
C LEU A 247 19.65 19.66 -23.69
N PRO A 248 20.62 18.74 -23.58
CA PRO A 248 21.87 18.83 -24.33
C PRO A 248 21.62 18.89 -25.83
N LEU A 249 22.43 19.65 -26.52
CA LEU A 249 22.33 19.81 -27.99
C LEU A 249 22.35 18.46 -28.71
N GLU A 250 23.29 17.59 -28.34
CA GLU A 250 23.44 16.24 -28.91
C GLU A 250 22.15 15.40 -28.77
N THR A 251 21.45 15.55 -27.65
CA THR A 251 20.18 14.82 -27.38
C THR A 251 19.09 15.31 -28.36
N VAL A 252 18.99 16.64 -28.62
CA VAL A 252 17.98 17.19 -29.53
C VAL A 252 18.29 16.82 -30.98
N GLU A 253 19.57 16.83 -31.39
CA GLU A 253 20.02 16.37 -32.70
C GLU A 253 19.72 14.89 -32.95
N GLN A 254 19.88 14.06 -31.91
CA GLN A 254 19.55 12.63 -32.01
C GLN A 254 18.04 12.41 -32.19
N LEU A 255 17.21 13.14 -31.43
CA LEU A 255 15.75 13.09 -31.57
C LEU A 255 15.28 13.54 -32.95
N GLU A 256 15.90 14.55 -33.52
CA GLU A 256 15.61 15.03 -34.91
C GLU A 256 15.90 13.92 -35.93
N LYS A 257 17.05 13.26 -35.83
CA LYS A 257 17.41 12.14 -36.72
C LYS A 257 16.43 10.97 -36.59
N GLU A 258 16.01 10.63 -35.39
CA GLU A 258 15.03 9.56 -35.15
C GLU A 258 13.66 9.85 -35.76
N ILE A 259 13.20 11.13 -35.72
CA ILE A 259 11.92 11.54 -36.31
C ILE A 259 12.01 11.61 -37.83
N THR A 260 13.18 12.01 -38.39
CA THR A 260 13.35 12.16 -39.83
C THR A 260 13.59 10.82 -40.53
N SER A 261 13.93 9.76 -39.79
CA SER A 261 14.14 8.39 -40.31
C SER A 261 12.88 7.52 -40.30
N LEU A 262 11.75 8.04 -39.84
CA LEU A 262 10.40 7.41 -39.83
C LEU A 262 9.53 7.99 -40.96
#